data_18b48daaa9489adee74aa1fdfd086003
#
_entry.id   18b48daaa9489adee74aa1fdfd086003
#
_cell.length_a   1.000
_cell.length_b   1.000
_cell.length_c   1.000
_cell.angle_alpha   90.00
_cell.angle_beta   90.00
_cell.angle_gamma   90.00
#
_symmetry.space_group_name_H-M   'P 1'
#
loop_
_entity.id
_entity.type
_entity.pdbx_description
1 polymer ?
#
loop_
_entity_poly.entity_id
_entity_poly.type
_entity_poly.pdbx_seq_one_letter_code
_entity_poly.pdbx_strand_id
1 'polypeptide(L)'
;MNPFFCPNFLYVPRLVTNASKSADAHGSKRSTCRYTWCDSTVAFTFSGIMQHPENNPYPSVKPKTGQPPPRPAWNWVSERGVRVTTGNATLALYALLKSRMFPEIEDMIPADGSLLLILHKGAAVSAALRAALAIPITGRQQTTATLHEIAVEYGGIAGPDLPAMAEQAGMDASAYIYSHAAMEYTVAFLGFQPGFPYLRGLPPSLHAARRASPRVRVAAGSVAIGGAYCGIYPAGGPGGWQIIGRTATVLFDPRRGAPALLMPGDRVRFIPS
;
A
#
# COMPACT_ATOMS: atom_id res chain seq x y z
N MET A 1 11.83 -37.67 10.78
CA MET A 1 12.40 -36.32 10.83
C MET A 1 11.74 -35.52 9.73
N ASN A 2 10.76 -34.73 10.08
CA ASN A 2 9.99 -33.88 9.13
C ASN A 2 10.65 -32.51 9.05
N PRO A 3 10.93 -31.96 7.87
CA PRO A 3 11.33 -30.56 7.76
C PRO A 3 10.08 -29.67 7.79
N PHE A 4 10.16 -28.65 8.62
CA PHE A 4 9.17 -27.63 8.91
C PHE A 4 8.66 -26.93 7.64
N PHE A 5 7.37 -27.06 7.38
CA PHE A 5 6.62 -26.14 6.51
C PHE A 5 6.39 -24.84 7.29
N CYS A 6 6.94 -23.74 6.80
CA CYS A 6 6.64 -22.41 7.29
C CYS A 6 5.53 -21.80 6.40
N PRO A 7 4.31 -21.53 6.89
CA PRO A 7 3.17 -21.16 6.05
C PRO A 7 3.02 -19.66 5.75
N ASN A 8 4.08 -18.85 5.86
CA ASN A 8 3.98 -17.41 5.61
C ASN A 8 5.20 -16.88 4.84
N PHE A 9 5.37 -17.36 3.60
CA PHE A 9 6.34 -16.72 2.70
C PHE A 9 5.71 -15.48 2.07
N LEU A 10 6.08 -14.33 2.61
CA LEU A 10 5.88 -13.02 1.97
C LEU A 10 6.69 -12.95 0.68
N TYR A 11 6.02 -12.69 -0.35
CA TYR A 11 6.38 -12.50 -1.72
C TYR A 11 7.41 -11.38 -1.91
N VAL A 12 8.62 -11.67 -2.36
CA VAL A 12 9.64 -10.69 -2.71
C VAL A 12 9.90 -10.77 -4.22
N PRO A 13 9.45 -9.81 -5.03
CA PRO A 13 9.84 -9.78 -6.45
C PRO A 13 11.29 -9.31 -6.58
N ARG A 14 12.12 -10.11 -7.22
CA ARG A 14 13.46 -9.69 -7.67
C ARG A 14 13.28 -8.87 -8.94
N LEU A 15 13.52 -7.56 -8.85
CA LEU A 15 13.54 -6.65 -10.00
C LEU A 15 14.79 -6.92 -10.83
N VAL A 16 14.62 -7.49 -12.02
CA VAL A 16 15.61 -7.40 -13.10
C VAL A 16 15.04 -6.43 -14.14
N THR A 17 15.55 -5.22 -14.15
CA THR A 17 15.16 -4.20 -15.12
C THR A 17 15.99 -4.36 -16.39
N ASN A 18 15.41 -4.95 -17.43
CA ASN A 18 15.89 -4.78 -18.80
C ASN A 18 14.93 -3.82 -19.51
N ALA A 19 15.34 -2.57 -19.65
CA ALA A 19 14.59 -1.57 -20.40
C ALA A 19 14.98 -1.66 -21.87
N SER A 20 14.12 -2.20 -22.73
CA SER A 20 14.21 -2.04 -24.16
C SER A 20 13.29 -0.90 -24.62
N LYS A 21 13.84 0.09 -25.30
CA LYS A 21 13.09 1.19 -25.91
C LYS A 21 12.76 0.78 -27.35
N SER A 22 11.48 0.63 -27.67
CA SER A 22 10.98 0.59 -29.05
C SER A 22 10.01 1.75 -29.25
N ALA A 23 10.17 2.48 -30.34
CA ALA A 23 9.23 3.49 -30.79
C ALA A 23 8.36 2.90 -31.89
N ASP A 24 7.04 3.12 -31.82
CA ASP A 24 6.12 2.81 -32.88
C ASP A 24 5.89 4.05 -33.79
N ALA A 25 5.27 3.84 -34.95
CA ALA A 25 5.15 4.82 -36.04
C ALA A 25 4.38 6.13 -35.66
N HIS A 26 3.91 6.27 -34.43
CA HIS A 26 3.16 7.45 -33.94
C HIS A 26 3.79 8.16 -32.74
N GLY A 27 5.08 7.92 -32.45
CA GLY A 27 5.84 8.72 -31.47
C GLY A 27 5.47 8.49 -30.00
N SER A 28 4.66 7.50 -29.66
CA SER A 28 4.33 7.16 -28.28
C SER A 28 5.38 6.26 -27.66
N LYS A 29 6.02 6.72 -26.57
CA LYS A 29 7.03 5.95 -25.82
C LYS A 29 6.33 4.97 -24.89
N ARG A 30 6.35 3.68 -25.21
CA ARG A 30 5.89 2.60 -24.32
C ARG A 30 7.08 2.00 -23.59
N SER A 31 7.01 1.96 -22.27
CA SER A 31 7.95 1.23 -21.41
C SER A 31 7.32 -0.05 -20.93
N THR A 32 7.86 -1.20 -21.31
CA THR A 32 7.44 -2.52 -20.84
C THR A 32 8.39 -3.00 -19.76
N CYS A 33 7.89 -3.28 -18.56
CA CYS A 33 8.64 -3.95 -17.50
C CYS A 33 8.29 -5.44 -17.51
N ARG A 34 9.29 -6.30 -17.65
CA ARG A 34 9.14 -7.76 -17.48
C ARG A 34 9.55 -8.14 -16.08
N TYR A 35 8.69 -8.87 -15.39
CA TYR A 35 8.99 -9.49 -14.11
C TYR A 35 9.19 -10.98 -14.31
N THR A 36 10.34 -11.50 -13.91
CA THR A 36 10.63 -12.94 -13.95
C THR A 36 10.67 -13.50 -12.54
N TRP A 37 9.98 -14.61 -12.32
CA TRP A 37 9.96 -15.36 -11.07
C TRP A 37 10.99 -16.49 -11.12
N CYS A 38 11.70 -16.69 -10.03
CA CYS A 38 12.49 -17.89 -9.85
C CYS A 38 11.61 -18.96 -9.20
N ASP A 39 11.29 -19.97 -9.93
CA ASP A 39 10.87 -21.36 -9.73
C ASP A 39 9.62 -21.82 -10.50
N SER A 40 9.08 -21.03 -11.37
CA SER A 40 8.26 -21.56 -12.48
C SER A 40 8.04 -20.45 -13.49
N THR A 41 8.44 -20.72 -14.73
CA THR A 41 8.42 -19.75 -15.83
C THR A 41 6.96 -19.45 -16.23
N VAL A 42 6.38 -18.43 -15.63
CA VAL A 42 5.15 -17.81 -16.12
C VAL A 42 5.44 -16.34 -16.31
N ALA A 43 5.59 -15.93 -17.56
CA ALA A 43 5.81 -14.52 -17.92
C ALA A 43 4.45 -13.82 -18.01
N PHE A 44 4.19 -12.87 -17.13
CA PHE A 44 3.05 -11.96 -17.25
C PHE A 44 3.52 -10.66 -17.90
N THR A 45 2.93 -10.31 -19.03
CA THR A 45 3.17 -9.01 -19.67
C THR A 45 2.05 -8.06 -19.20
N PHE A 46 2.39 -7.10 -18.35
CA PHE A 46 1.49 -6.02 -17.99
C PHE A 46 1.75 -4.83 -18.92
N SER A 47 0.82 -4.54 -19.82
CA SER A 47 0.81 -3.28 -20.56
C SER A 47 -0.04 -2.28 -19.81
N GLY A 48 0.61 -1.49 -18.94
CA GLY A 48 0.00 -0.37 -18.24
C GLY A 48 0.51 0.94 -18.84
N ILE A 49 -0.37 1.77 -19.39
CA ILE A 49 -0.05 3.15 -19.76
C ILE A 49 0.15 3.93 -18.46
N MET A 50 1.39 4.34 -18.16
CA MET A 50 1.63 5.36 -17.15
C MET A 50 1.15 6.70 -17.70
N GLN A 51 -0.08 7.08 -17.39
CA GLN A 51 -0.54 8.44 -17.62
C GLN A 51 0.01 9.35 -16.50
N HIS A 52 0.53 10.52 -16.91
CA HIS A 52 1.00 11.59 -16.05
C HIS A 52 -0.09 12.08 -15.07
N PRO A 53 0.29 12.60 -13.88
CA PRO A 53 -0.61 12.83 -12.73
C PRO A 53 -1.57 14.03 -12.87
N GLU A 54 -1.79 14.57 -14.04
CA GLU A 54 -2.78 15.65 -14.21
C GLU A 54 -4.23 15.17 -14.28
N ASN A 55 -4.47 13.86 -14.38
CA ASN A 55 -5.81 13.30 -14.35
C ASN A 55 -5.86 12.18 -13.32
N ASN A 56 -6.27 12.51 -12.10
CA ASN A 56 -6.73 11.50 -11.15
C ASN A 56 -8.03 10.88 -11.71
N PRO A 57 -8.03 9.63 -12.22
CA PRO A 57 -9.22 9.02 -12.80
C PRO A 57 -10.27 8.61 -11.76
N TYR A 58 -10.00 8.89 -10.48
CA TYR A 58 -10.94 8.65 -9.40
C TYR A 58 -11.37 9.98 -8.77
N PRO A 59 -12.39 10.67 -9.34
CA PRO A 59 -13.01 11.76 -8.62
C PRO A 59 -13.53 11.20 -7.29
N SER A 60 -13.27 11.92 -6.20
CA SER A 60 -13.88 11.63 -4.89
C SER A 60 -15.39 11.83 -5.03
N VAL A 61 -16.11 10.81 -5.46
CA VAL A 61 -17.57 10.80 -5.54
C VAL A 61 -18.06 10.81 -4.09
N LYS A 62 -18.48 11.98 -3.62
CA LYS A 62 -19.27 12.05 -2.38
C LYS A 62 -20.51 11.18 -2.59
N PRO A 63 -20.77 10.18 -1.73
CA PRO A 63 -21.97 9.35 -1.88
C PRO A 63 -23.20 10.25 -1.82
N LYS A 64 -24.06 10.14 -2.83
CA LYS A 64 -25.36 10.79 -2.80
C LYS A 64 -26.13 10.20 -1.62
N THR A 65 -26.57 11.07 -0.69
CA THR A 65 -27.38 10.70 0.45
C THR A 65 -28.63 9.95 -0.03
N GLY A 66 -28.79 8.70 0.41
CA GLY A 66 -29.98 7.88 0.12
C GLY A 66 -29.80 6.70 -0.83
N GLN A 67 -28.66 6.53 -1.47
CA GLN A 67 -28.42 5.30 -2.24
C GLN A 67 -27.73 4.24 -1.34
N PRO A 68 -28.21 2.96 -1.38
CA PRO A 68 -27.51 1.90 -0.68
C PRO A 68 -26.08 1.79 -1.25
N PRO A 69 -25.07 1.50 -0.40
CA PRO A 69 -23.71 1.37 -0.85
C PRO A 69 -23.63 0.34 -2.01
N PRO A 70 -22.86 0.63 -3.06
CA PRO A 70 -22.72 -0.28 -4.18
C PRO A 70 -22.20 -1.64 -3.67
N ARG A 71 -22.84 -2.73 -4.14
CA ARG A 71 -22.35 -4.09 -3.85
C ARG A 71 -20.93 -4.22 -4.42
N PRO A 72 -20.00 -4.84 -3.69
CA PRO A 72 -18.65 -5.07 -4.21
C PRO A 72 -18.73 -5.83 -5.53
N ALA A 73 -18.23 -5.23 -6.60
CA ALA A 73 -18.03 -5.93 -7.85
C ALA A 73 -16.73 -6.72 -7.77
N TRP A 74 -16.75 -7.98 -8.21
CA TRP A 74 -15.55 -8.80 -8.24
C TRP A 74 -15.38 -9.50 -9.59
N ASN A 75 -14.13 -9.75 -9.97
CA ASN A 75 -13.78 -10.44 -11.20
C ASN A 75 -12.48 -11.24 -11.02
N TRP A 76 -12.34 -12.28 -11.81
CA TRP A 76 -11.09 -13.00 -11.93
C TRP A 76 -10.04 -12.16 -12.63
N VAL A 77 -8.83 -12.09 -12.08
CA VAL A 77 -7.67 -11.41 -12.68
C VAL A 77 -6.53 -12.37 -13.02
N SER A 78 -6.61 -13.59 -12.51
CA SER A 78 -5.72 -14.72 -12.85
C SER A 78 -6.41 -16.03 -12.53
N GLU A 79 -5.73 -17.16 -12.76
CA GLU A 79 -6.24 -18.52 -12.41
C GLU A 79 -6.62 -18.67 -10.92
N ARG A 80 -5.98 -17.89 -10.05
CA ARG A 80 -6.15 -17.96 -8.59
C ARG A 80 -6.54 -16.61 -7.97
N GLY A 81 -6.51 -15.54 -8.74
CA GLY A 81 -6.72 -14.19 -8.25
C GLY A 81 -8.13 -13.69 -8.50
N VAL A 82 -8.84 -13.31 -7.45
CA VAL A 82 -10.14 -12.65 -7.50
C VAL A 82 -9.99 -11.23 -6.97
N ARG A 83 -10.18 -10.24 -7.81
CA ARG A 83 -10.15 -8.84 -7.42
C ARG A 83 -11.55 -8.36 -7.06
N VAL A 84 -11.68 -7.79 -5.88
CA VAL A 84 -12.93 -7.19 -5.38
C VAL A 84 -12.76 -5.68 -5.32
N THR A 85 -13.61 -4.94 -6.03
CA THR A 85 -13.63 -3.48 -5.97
C THR A 85 -14.40 -3.05 -4.72
N THR A 86 -13.76 -2.33 -3.81
CA THR A 86 -14.28 -2.07 -2.47
C THR A 86 -14.42 -0.58 -2.14
N GLY A 87 -13.76 0.30 -2.92
CA GLY A 87 -13.68 1.72 -2.58
C GLY A 87 -13.13 1.91 -1.16
N ASN A 88 -13.84 2.68 -0.34
CA ASN A 88 -13.41 2.95 1.04
C ASN A 88 -13.64 1.76 2.01
N ALA A 89 -14.27 0.69 1.55
CA ALA A 89 -14.63 -0.46 2.39
C ALA A 89 -13.55 -1.57 2.42
N THR A 90 -12.36 -1.34 1.82
CA THR A 90 -11.30 -2.37 1.68
C THR A 90 -10.94 -3.02 3.00
N LEU A 91 -10.62 -2.22 4.03
CA LEU A 91 -10.24 -2.75 5.34
C LEU A 91 -11.40 -3.47 6.05
N ALA A 92 -12.62 -2.98 5.89
CA ALA A 92 -13.80 -3.60 6.49
C ALA A 92 -14.10 -4.96 5.84
N LEU A 93 -13.98 -5.08 4.51
CA LEU A 93 -14.09 -6.37 3.82
C LEU A 93 -12.94 -7.31 4.21
N TYR A 94 -11.70 -6.81 4.23
CA TYR A 94 -10.54 -7.58 4.66
C TYR A 94 -10.76 -8.18 6.07
N ALA A 95 -11.19 -7.37 7.04
CA ALA A 95 -11.48 -7.80 8.39
C ALA A 95 -12.61 -8.84 8.45
N LEU A 96 -13.70 -8.62 7.71
CA LEU A 96 -14.83 -9.55 7.61
C LEU A 96 -14.38 -10.92 7.09
N LEU A 97 -13.64 -10.95 5.98
CA LEU A 97 -13.18 -12.21 5.40
C LEU A 97 -12.16 -12.91 6.30
N LYS A 98 -11.26 -12.15 6.93
CA LYS A 98 -10.28 -12.67 7.88
C LYS A 98 -10.96 -13.33 9.10
N SER A 99 -12.01 -12.72 9.63
CA SER A 99 -12.74 -13.26 10.79
C SER A 99 -13.53 -14.53 10.48
N ARG A 100 -13.98 -14.70 9.22
CA ARG A 100 -14.78 -15.86 8.79
C ARG A 100 -13.96 -17.04 8.31
N MET A 101 -12.67 -16.85 8.05
CA MET A 101 -11.71 -17.92 7.69
C MET A 101 -12.22 -18.84 6.57
N PHE A 102 -12.34 -18.32 5.35
CA PHE A 102 -12.75 -19.09 4.18
C PHE A 102 -11.64 -20.06 3.74
N PRO A 103 -11.87 -21.38 3.72
CA PRO A 103 -10.82 -22.37 3.45
C PRO A 103 -10.26 -22.31 2.03
N GLU A 104 -11.01 -21.73 1.08
CA GLU A 104 -10.56 -21.54 -0.28
C GLU A 104 -9.58 -20.36 -0.45
N ILE A 105 -9.50 -19.45 0.51
CA ILE A 105 -8.61 -18.28 0.46
C ILE A 105 -7.25 -18.65 1.05
N GLU A 106 -6.21 -18.54 0.24
CA GLU A 106 -4.82 -18.71 0.65
C GLU A 106 -4.22 -17.40 1.19
N ASP A 107 -4.54 -16.26 0.54
CA ASP A 107 -4.03 -14.96 0.95
C ASP A 107 -5.00 -13.83 0.54
N MET A 108 -4.87 -12.69 1.21
CA MET A 108 -5.66 -11.49 0.97
C MET A 108 -4.77 -10.26 0.94
N ILE A 109 -4.75 -9.56 -0.19
CA ILE A 109 -3.89 -8.41 -0.42
C ILE A 109 -4.75 -7.14 -0.58
N PRO A 110 -4.89 -6.34 0.48
CA PRO A 110 -5.55 -5.04 0.39
C PRO A 110 -4.74 -4.06 -0.47
N ALA A 111 -5.46 -3.23 -1.22
CA ALA A 111 -4.90 -2.12 -1.97
C ALA A 111 -5.84 -0.91 -1.91
N ASP A 112 -5.48 0.19 -2.57
CA ASP A 112 -6.35 1.36 -2.62
C ASP A 112 -7.64 1.06 -3.41
N GLY A 113 -8.77 1.05 -2.71
CA GLY A 113 -10.09 0.81 -3.30
C GLY A 113 -10.35 -0.63 -3.76
N SER A 114 -9.49 -1.59 -3.49
CA SER A 114 -9.72 -2.99 -3.87
C SER A 114 -9.05 -3.97 -2.91
N LEU A 115 -9.57 -5.21 -2.91
CA LEU A 115 -9.00 -6.35 -2.21
C LEU A 115 -8.75 -7.47 -3.23
N LEU A 116 -7.52 -7.98 -3.29
CA LEU A 116 -7.20 -9.15 -4.08
C LEU A 116 -7.22 -10.38 -3.17
N LEU A 117 -8.04 -11.36 -3.52
CA LEU A 117 -8.09 -12.67 -2.89
C LEU A 117 -7.25 -13.64 -3.73
N ILE A 118 -6.30 -14.30 -3.12
CA ILE A 118 -5.56 -15.41 -3.73
C ILE A 118 -6.20 -16.70 -3.23
N LEU A 119 -6.73 -17.49 -4.15
CA LEU A 119 -7.33 -18.78 -3.80
C LEU A 119 -6.30 -19.90 -3.89
N HIS A 120 -6.50 -20.97 -3.13
CA HIS A 120 -5.73 -22.19 -3.30
C HIS A 120 -5.85 -22.74 -4.72
N LYS A 121 -4.81 -23.43 -5.20
CA LYS A 121 -4.79 -24.01 -6.55
C LYS A 121 -5.99 -24.93 -6.78
N GLY A 122 -6.75 -24.66 -7.83
CA GLY A 122 -7.95 -25.43 -8.17
C GLY A 122 -9.19 -25.08 -7.34
N ALA A 123 -9.10 -24.17 -6.37
CA ALA A 123 -10.25 -23.72 -5.62
C ALA A 123 -11.14 -22.79 -6.45
N ALA A 124 -12.45 -22.90 -6.21
CA ALA A 124 -13.46 -22.00 -6.79
C ALA A 124 -14.01 -21.05 -5.73
N VAL A 125 -14.61 -19.93 -6.16
CA VAL A 125 -15.35 -19.05 -5.26
C VAL A 125 -16.61 -19.81 -4.79
N SER A 126 -16.66 -20.20 -3.52
CA SER A 126 -17.79 -20.94 -2.95
C SER A 126 -19.06 -20.09 -2.86
N ALA A 127 -20.19 -20.73 -2.63
CA ALA A 127 -21.46 -20.03 -2.39
C ALA A 127 -21.38 -19.15 -1.13
N ALA A 128 -20.68 -19.62 -0.09
CA ALA A 128 -20.47 -18.89 1.16
C ALA A 128 -19.62 -17.62 0.94
N LEU A 129 -18.52 -17.75 0.18
CA LEU A 129 -17.67 -16.59 -0.16
C LEU A 129 -18.43 -15.59 -1.04
N ARG A 130 -19.19 -16.06 -2.05
CA ARG A 130 -20.05 -15.17 -2.88
C ARG A 130 -21.06 -14.42 -2.01
N ALA A 131 -21.70 -15.09 -1.09
CA ALA A 131 -22.64 -14.45 -0.16
C ALA A 131 -21.94 -13.39 0.71
N ALA A 132 -20.73 -13.67 1.21
CA ALA A 132 -19.93 -12.72 1.97
C ALA A 132 -19.54 -11.49 1.13
N LEU A 133 -19.14 -11.69 -0.13
CA LEU A 133 -18.80 -10.61 -1.06
C LEU A 133 -20.03 -9.78 -1.49
N ALA A 134 -21.24 -10.30 -1.35
CA ALA A 134 -22.47 -9.60 -1.67
C ALA A 134 -23.01 -8.76 -0.51
N ILE A 135 -22.46 -8.89 0.71
CA ILE A 135 -22.90 -8.11 1.87
C ILE A 135 -22.52 -6.64 1.67
N PRO A 136 -23.46 -5.70 1.75
CA PRO A 136 -23.14 -4.28 1.79
C PRO A 136 -22.31 -3.99 3.06
N ILE A 137 -21.08 -3.53 2.88
CA ILE A 137 -20.23 -3.18 4.00
C ILE A 137 -20.58 -1.77 4.45
N THR A 138 -21.49 -1.68 5.39
CA THR A 138 -21.87 -0.44 6.05
C THR A 138 -21.24 -0.41 7.44
N GLY A 139 -20.36 0.57 7.67
CA GLY A 139 -19.82 0.82 8.98
C GLY A 139 -18.35 0.53 9.17
N ARG A 140 -17.80 1.14 10.19
CA ARG A 140 -16.44 0.94 10.69
C ARG A 140 -16.46 -0.37 11.47
N GLN A 141 -16.11 -1.48 10.84
CA GLN A 141 -15.85 -2.70 11.62
C GLN A 141 -14.67 -2.41 12.55
N GLN A 142 -14.88 -2.58 13.84
CA GLN A 142 -13.82 -2.56 14.84
C GLN A 142 -12.95 -3.81 14.60
N THR A 143 -11.88 -3.64 13.85
CA THR A 143 -10.77 -4.56 13.92
C THR A 143 -10.07 -4.34 15.27
N THR A 144 -9.50 -5.37 15.85
CA THR A 144 -8.54 -5.26 16.97
C THR A 144 -7.27 -4.60 16.43
N ALA A 145 -7.37 -3.33 16.09
CA ALA A 145 -6.28 -2.55 15.52
C ALA A 145 -5.26 -2.24 16.62
N THR A 146 -4.03 -2.66 16.42
CA THR A 146 -2.92 -2.30 17.30
C THR A 146 -2.52 -0.85 17.04
N LEU A 147 -2.32 -0.06 18.10
CA LEU A 147 -1.71 1.25 17.99
C LEU A 147 -0.20 1.13 18.16
N HIS A 148 0.55 1.61 17.18
CA HIS A 148 2.00 1.68 17.19
C HIS A 148 2.44 3.13 17.35
N GLU A 149 3.23 3.44 18.38
CA GLU A 149 3.90 4.72 18.55
C GLU A 149 5.31 4.62 17.97
N ILE A 150 5.62 5.47 16.99
CA ILE A 150 6.86 5.44 16.24
C ILE A 150 7.61 6.76 16.43
N ALA A 151 8.76 6.70 17.14
CA ALA A 151 9.63 7.86 17.30
C ALA A 151 10.25 8.26 15.95
N VAL A 152 10.27 9.56 15.65
CA VAL A 152 10.74 10.12 14.39
C VAL A 152 11.61 11.34 14.65
N GLU A 153 12.83 11.31 14.14
CA GLU A 153 13.68 12.48 13.97
C GLU A 153 13.26 13.22 12.69
N TYR A 154 12.80 14.47 12.83
CA TYR A 154 12.31 15.27 11.70
C TYR A 154 13.36 16.25 11.21
N GLY A 155 13.36 16.51 9.91
CA GLY A 155 14.20 17.53 9.27
C GLY A 155 15.68 17.18 9.20
N GLY A 156 16.52 18.18 8.93
CA GLY A 156 17.95 17.99 8.80
C GLY A 156 18.32 16.89 7.80
N ILE A 157 19.30 16.06 8.17
CA ILE A 157 19.74 14.90 7.38
C ILE A 157 18.66 13.82 7.35
N ALA A 158 17.86 13.70 8.42
CA ALA A 158 16.79 12.71 8.54
C ALA A 158 15.60 13.03 7.63
N GLY A 159 15.29 14.31 7.44
CA GLY A 159 14.16 14.80 6.66
C GLY A 159 14.53 15.94 5.70
N PRO A 160 15.35 15.67 4.66
CA PRO A 160 15.92 16.72 3.80
C PRO A 160 14.87 17.49 2.98
N ASP A 161 13.66 16.96 2.82
CA ASP A 161 12.60 17.65 2.09
C ASP A 161 11.67 18.46 3.01
N LEU A 162 11.79 18.33 4.33
CA LEU A 162 10.90 18.98 5.29
C LEU A 162 10.82 20.51 5.09
N PRO A 163 11.92 21.27 4.89
CA PRO A 163 11.82 22.71 4.70
C PRO A 163 10.97 23.08 3.49
N ALA A 164 11.21 22.45 2.34
CA ALA A 164 10.43 22.70 1.12
C ALA A 164 8.96 22.27 1.27
N MET A 165 8.70 21.20 2.02
CA MET A 165 7.34 20.74 2.30
C MET A 165 6.58 21.69 3.22
N ALA A 166 7.24 22.24 4.22
CA ALA A 166 6.66 23.25 5.11
C ALA A 166 6.34 24.55 4.34
N GLU A 167 7.27 25.02 3.53
CA GLU A 167 7.07 26.18 2.66
C GLU A 167 5.88 25.98 1.71
N GLN A 168 5.80 24.83 1.03
CA GLN A 168 4.68 24.48 0.14
C GLN A 168 3.34 24.46 0.88
N ALA A 169 3.33 24.05 2.15
CA ALA A 169 2.14 24.02 3.00
C ALA A 169 1.79 25.40 3.61
N GLY A 170 2.62 26.44 3.39
CA GLY A 170 2.47 27.75 4.02
C GLY A 170 2.69 27.74 5.52
N MET A 171 3.57 26.87 6.02
CA MET A 171 3.85 26.64 7.44
C MET A 171 5.35 26.77 7.71
N ASP A 172 5.72 27.07 8.95
CA ASP A 172 7.08 26.82 9.40
C ASP A 172 7.31 25.32 9.67
N ALA A 173 8.56 24.90 9.82
CA ALA A 173 8.93 23.50 10.03
C ALA A 173 8.28 22.91 11.29
N SER A 174 8.17 23.69 12.36
CA SER A 174 7.60 23.26 13.65
C SER A 174 6.10 23.01 13.52
N ALA A 175 5.39 23.91 12.86
CA ALA A 175 3.96 23.76 12.59
C ALA A 175 3.68 22.57 11.66
N TYR A 176 4.55 22.33 10.68
CA TYR A 176 4.45 21.15 9.80
C TYR A 176 4.63 19.85 10.58
N ILE A 177 5.68 19.75 11.41
CA ILE A 177 5.94 18.60 12.27
C ILE A 177 4.76 18.35 13.21
N TYR A 178 4.28 19.40 13.87
CA TYR A 178 3.12 19.30 14.75
C TYR A 178 1.89 18.77 14.03
N SER A 179 1.58 19.33 12.86
CA SER A 179 0.42 18.93 12.05
C SER A 179 0.52 17.47 11.60
N HIS A 180 1.73 16.99 11.27
CA HIS A 180 1.96 15.59 10.91
C HIS A 180 1.88 14.67 12.13
N ALA A 181 2.50 15.01 13.25
CA ALA A 181 2.58 14.18 14.44
C ALA A 181 1.27 14.13 15.25
N ALA A 182 0.43 15.17 15.17
CA ALA A 182 -0.85 15.23 15.86
C ALA A 182 -1.89 14.22 15.32
N MET A 183 -1.62 13.63 14.16
CA MET A 183 -2.56 12.72 13.52
C MET A 183 -2.38 11.27 13.96
N GLU A 184 -3.49 10.55 13.98
CA GLU A 184 -3.49 9.09 14.06
C GLU A 184 -3.73 8.54 12.66
N TYR A 185 -2.75 7.78 12.16
CA TYR A 185 -2.78 7.18 10.84
C TYR A 185 -3.32 5.76 10.89
N THR A 186 -3.90 5.30 9.79
CA THR A 186 -4.32 3.91 9.60
C THR A 186 -3.50 3.27 8.49
N VAL A 187 -2.95 2.09 8.71
CA VAL A 187 -2.32 1.28 7.66
C VAL A 187 -3.40 0.84 6.68
N ALA A 188 -3.44 1.48 5.52
CA ALA A 188 -4.43 1.15 4.49
C ALA A 188 -4.10 -0.19 3.81
N PHE A 189 -2.83 -0.38 3.47
CA PHE A 189 -2.28 -1.59 2.88
C PHE A 189 -0.74 -1.59 2.98
N LEU A 190 -0.15 -2.74 2.68
CA LEU A 190 1.29 -2.89 2.50
C LEU A 190 1.59 -3.05 1.01
N GLY A 191 2.70 -2.48 0.52
CA GLY A 191 3.08 -2.60 -0.89
C GLY A 191 4.43 -1.99 -1.18
N PHE A 192 4.86 -1.96 -2.45
CA PHE A 192 6.15 -1.42 -2.90
C PHE A 192 7.37 -2.23 -2.41
N GLN A 193 7.56 -2.39 -1.11
CA GLN A 193 8.59 -3.21 -0.48
C GLN A 193 7.97 -4.04 0.64
N PRO A 194 8.55 -5.20 1.02
CA PRO A 194 8.09 -5.96 2.17
C PRO A 194 8.02 -5.09 3.43
N GLY A 195 6.82 -4.99 4.02
CA GLY A 195 6.56 -4.19 5.21
C GLY A 195 6.45 -2.68 4.99
N PHE A 196 6.43 -2.17 3.74
CA PHE A 196 6.20 -0.75 3.49
C PHE A 196 4.72 -0.40 3.70
N PRO A 197 4.38 0.44 4.71
CA PRO A 197 3.00 0.81 4.99
C PRO A 197 2.57 2.02 4.17
N TYR A 198 1.40 1.93 3.56
CA TYR A 198 0.67 3.09 3.05
C TYR A 198 -0.29 3.56 4.14
N LEU A 199 0.02 4.70 4.75
CA LEU A 199 -0.69 5.27 5.88
C LEU A 199 -1.69 6.33 5.41
N ARG A 200 -2.98 6.13 5.72
CA ARG A 200 -4.04 7.13 5.54
C ARG A 200 -4.20 7.95 6.82
N GLY A 201 -4.71 9.17 6.66
CA GLY A 201 -4.94 10.11 7.76
C GLY A 201 -4.09 11.37 7.64
N LEU A 202 -3.25 11.47 6.59
CA LEU A 202 -2.48 12.68 6.32
C LEU A 202 -3.43 13.85 6.04
N PRO A 203 -3.30 14.99 6.75
CA PRO A 203 -4.09 16.19 6.47
C PRO A 203 -3.92 16.65 5.02
N PRO A 204 -4.98 17.11 4.34
CA PRO A 204 -4.89 17.60 2.96
C PRO A 204 -3.85 18.70 2.75
N SER A 205 -3.62 19.55 3.76
CA SER A 205 -2.60 20.61 3.73
C SER A 205 -1.17 20.09 3.61
N LEU A 206 -0.93 18.81 4.00
CA LEU A 206 0.38 18.16 3.92
C LEU A 206 0.52 17.25 2.71
N HIS A 207 -0.52 17.13 1.85
CA HIS A 207 -0.43 16.31 0.65
C HIS A 207 0.63 16.89 -0.31
N ALA A 208 1.45 16.02 -0.88
CA ALA A 208 2.52 16.43 -1.77
C ALA A 208 2.70 15.48 -2.95
N ALA A 209 2.96 16.03 -4.11
CA ALA A 209 3.33 15.25 -5.27
C ALA A 209 4.65 14.49 -5.02
N ARG A 210 4.76 13.33 -5.65
CA ARG A 210 6.05 12.62 -5.71
C ARG A 210 7.06 13.49 -6.45
N ARG A 211 8.34 13.30 -6.14
CA ARG A 211 9.45 13.95 -6.83
C ARG A 211 9.42 13.61 -8.33
N ALA A 212 9.66 14.61 -9.17
CA ALA A 212 9.79 14.41 -10.61
C ALA A 212 10.93 13.43 -10.95
N SER A 213 12.04 13.51 -10.19
CA SER A 213 13.17 12.58 -10.28
C SER A 213 13.29 11.81 -8.98
N PRO A 214 12.97 10.50 -8.98
CA PRO A 214 13.15 9.66 -7.80
C PRO A 214 14.62 9.61 -7.36
N ARG A 215 14.86 9.51 -6.06
CA ARG A 215 16.20 9.25 -5.53
C ARG A 215 16.62 7.84 -5.87
N VAL A 216 17.90 7.66 -6.24
CA VAL A 216 18.50 6.35 -6.47
C VAL A 216 18.51 5.55 -5.17
N ARG A 217 18.70 6.24 -4.04
CA ARG A 217 18.74 5.61 -2.70
C ARG A 217 18.03 6.47 -1.66
N VAL A 218 17.06 5.86 -1.00
CA VAL A 218 16.40 6.31 0.23
C VAL A 218 16.86 5.39 1.34
N ALA A 219 17.17 5.91 2.51
CA ALA A 219 17.61 5.10 3.65
C ALA A 219 16.42 4.34 4.28
N ALA A 220 16.68 3.18 4.87
CA ALA A 220 15.71 2.50 5.73
C ALA A 220 15.30 3.41 6.90
N GLY A 221 14.04 3.31 7.32
CA GLY A 221 13.45 4.15 8.36
C GLY A 221 12.99 5.52 7.88
N SER A 222 13.24 5.93 6.62
CA SER A 222 12.77 7.22 6.12
C SER A 222 11.26 7.33 6.17
N VAL A 223 10.75 8.36 6.86
CA VAL A 223 9.34 8.74 6.90
C VAL A 223 9.09 9.72 5.77
N ALA A 224 8.10 9.44 4.93
CA ALA A 224 7.93 10.16 3.69
C ALA A 224 6.46 10.36 3.29
N ILE A 225 6.22 11.39 2.46
CA ILE A 225 4.91 11.74 1.91
C ILE A 225 4.90 11.54 0.40
N GLY A 226 3.84 10.91 -0.10
CA GLY A 226 3.61 10.73 -1.53
C GLY A 226 2.12 10.73 -1.85
N GLY A 227 1.65 11.79 -2.50
CA GLY A 227 0.23 12.02 -2.71
C GLY A 227 -0.49 12.31 -1.39
N ALA A 228 -1.55 11.58 -1.12
CA ALA A 228 -2.34 11.66 0.10
C ALA A 228 -1.89 10.65 1.18
N TYR A 229 -0.75 9.97 0.96
CA TYR A 229 -0.24 8.95 1.88
C TYR A 229 1.03 9.41 2.58
N CYS A 230 1.14 9.01 3.85
CA CYS A 230 2.42 8.90 4.54
C CYS A 230 2.91 7.45 4.45
N GLY A 231 4.21 7.21 4.56
CA GLY A 231 4.81 5.88 4.56
C GLY A 231 6.18 5.88 5.21
N ILE A 232 6.66 4.68 5.53
CA ILE A 232 7.98 4.48 6.14
C ILE A 232 8.72 3.43 5.31
N TYR A 233 9.92 3.76 4.83
CA TYR A 233 10.73 2.83 4.05
C TYR A 233 11.32 1.74 4.97
N PRO A 234 10.95 0.46 4.81
CA PRO A 234 11.46 -0.62 5.67
C PRO A 234 12.89 -0.99 5.36
N ALA A 235 13.32 -0.77 4.11
CA ALA A 235 14.66 -1.07 3.62
C ALA A 235 15.18 0.04 2.71
N GLY A 236 16.51 0.10 2.54
CA GLY A 236 17.12 1.01 1.59
C GLY A 236 16.80 0.65 0.14
N GLY A 237 16.54 1.67 -0.69
CA GLY A 237 16.21 1.46 -2.10
C GLY A 237 15.83 2.75 -2.82
N PRO A 238 15.48 2.68 -4.12
CA PRO A 238 15.03 3.86 -4.85
C PRO A 238 13.68 4.36 -4.32
N GLY A 239 13.43 5.68 -4.41
CA GLY A 239 12.16 6.23 -3.96
C GLY A 239 11.92 7.65 -4.41
N GLY A 240 10.66 7.97 -4.72
CA GLY A 240 10.24 9.29 -5.21
C GLY A 240 9.35 10.07 -4.23
N TRP A 241 9.23 9.62 -2.98
CA TRP A 241 8.45 10.34 -1.98
C TRP A 241 9.28 11.44 -1.32
N GLN A 242 8.61 12.44 -0.77
CA GLN A 242 9.22 13.56 -0.04
C GLN A 242 9.59 13.11 1.37
N ILE A 243 10.87 13.12 1.71
CA ILE A 243 11.38 12.62 2.99
C ILE A 243 11.35 13.73 4.03
N ILE A 244 10.56 13.54 5.08
CA ILE A 244 10.34 14.53 6.14
C ILE A 244 11.00 14.17 7.47
N GLY A 245 11.39 12.90 7.64
CA GLY A 245 12.02 12.44 8.87
C GLY A 245 12.54 11.02 8.75
N ARG A 246 13.03 10.47 9.85
CA ARG A 246 13.54 9.10 9.94
C ARG A 246 13.24 8.48 11.30
N THR A 247 12.96 7.18 11.30
CA THR A 247 12.83 6.36 12.51
C THR A 247 13.88 5.26 12.54
N ALA A 248 14.26 4.85 13.76
CA ALA A 248 15.07 3.65 13.98
C ALA A 248 14.22 2.36 14.05
N THR A 249 12.89 2.48 14.03
CA THR A 249 11.98 1.34 14.13
C THR A 249 12.15 0.39 12.95
N VAL A 250 12.39 -0.89 13.24
CA VAL A 250 12.52 -1.94 12.21
C VAL A 250 11.12 -2.41 11.78
N LEU A 251 10.69 -2.02 10.58
CA LEU A 251 9.35 -2.29 10.02
C LEU A 251 9.19 -3.72 9.48
N PHE A 252 10.29 -4.34 9.06
CA PHE A 252 10.29 -5.67 8.49
C PHE A 252 11.53 -6.45 8.92
N ASP A 253 11.32 -7.64 9.50
CA ASP A 253 12.38 -8.59 9.83
C ASP A 253 11.91 -10.02 9.47
N PRO A 254 12.50 -10.65 8.46
CA PRO A 254 12.07 -11.99 7.99
C PRO A 254 12.28 -13.10 9.03
N ARG A 255 13.03 -12.84 10.09
CA ARG A 255 13.29 -13.81 11.18
C ARG A 255 12.16 -13.82 12.22
N ARG A 256 11.25 -12.84 12.20
CA ARG A 256 10.11 -12.79 13.10
C ARG A 256 9.00 -13.73 12.62
N GLY A 257 8.24 -14.31 13.53
CA GLY A 257 7.05 -15.10 13.20
C GLY A 257 5.98 -14.29 12.42
N ALA A 258 5.88 -12.99 12.70
CA ALA A 258 5.18 -11.99 11.89
C ALA A 258 6.23 -11.00 11.35
N PRO A 259 6.71 -11.17 10.11
CA PRO A 259 7.82 -10.38 9.57
C PRO A 259 7.56 -8.87 9.49
N ALA A 260 6.35 -8.47 9.11
CA ALA A 260 5.94 -7.07 9.09
C ALA A 260 5.47 -6.63 10.47
N LEU A 261 5.99 -5.47 10.93
CA LEU A 261 5.57 -4.86 12.20
C LEU A 261 4.14 -4.33 12.11
N LEU A 262 3.82 -3.68 11.00
CA LEU A 262 2.54 -3.03 10.76
C LEU A 262 1.70 -3.89 9.82
N MET A 263 0.42 -4.06 10.17
CA MET A 263 -0.54 -4.84 9.38
C MET A 263 -1.69 -3.94 8.91
N PRO A 264 -2.34 -4.27 7.78
CA PRO A 264 -3.50 -3.52 7.32
C PRO A 264 -4.58 -3.39 8.40
N GLY A 265 -4.99 -2.16 8.68
CA GLY A 265 -5.93 -1.82 9.74
C GLY A 265 -5.28 -1.34 11.04
N ASP A 266 -3.99 -1.60 11.27
CA ASP A 266 -3.28 -1.05 12.42
C ASP A 266 -3.24 0.48 12.39
N ARG A 267 -3.05 1.08 13.57
CA ARG A 267 -2.93 2.52 13.76
C ARG A 267 -1.50 2.91 14.05
N VAL A 268 -1.10 4.05 13.59
CA VAL A 268 0.25 4.60 13.79
C VAL A 268 0.13 6.02 14.29
N ARG A 269 0.90 6.34 15.33
CA ARG A 269 1.12 7.70 15.82
C ARG A 269 2.61 8.00 15.77
N PHE A 270 2.98 9.12 15.20
CA PHE A 270 4.37 9.57 15.17
C PHE A 270 4.69 10.42 16.40
N ILE A 271 5.80 10.12 17.04
CA ILE A 271 6.29 10.84 18.22
C ILE A 271 7.57 11.58 17.81
N PRO A 272 7.58 12.91 17.74
CA PRO A 272 8.81 13.67 17.50
C PRO A 272 9.86 13.39 18.55
N SER A 273 11.11 13.14 18.13
CA SER A 273 12.26 12.85 19.00
C SER A 273 13.42 13.81 18.75
#